data_5605bc94d965aaa8c97151326b1a51ee
#
_entry.id   5605bc94d965aaa8c97151326b1a51ee
#
_cell.length_a   1.000
_cell.length_b   1.000
_cell.length_c   1.000
_cell.angle_alpha   90.00
_cell.angle_beta   90.00
_cell.angle_gamma   90.00
#
_symmetry.space_group_name_H-M   'P 1'
#
loop_
_entity.id
_entity.type
_entity.pdbx_description
1 polymer ?
#
loop_
_entity_poly.entity_id
_entity_poly.type
_entity_poly.pdbx_seq_one_letter_code
_entity_poly.pdbx_strand_id
1 'polypeptide(L)'
;MSELFPRRIETDRLTMLPSTPEVLSPLDFYRVCSADPDIDEVTEHLTWEPHAHPKETLEFLRATSEGLESGDDAAYQVYVDPGDAPEGVDGPSPGGPYADSDLVLAGGAGMGVDWDRRTGTLGTWLRKPFWGRGYSGERAAAFVALAFDRLDLEVVAVEHVAGNENSRRAIETYVERFGGWKEGALRNWAFEEGEPVTQHRYSIAREEYEDADVEVAVEFHG
;
A
#
# COMPACT_ATOMS: atom_id res chain seq x y z
N MET A 1 -5.07 3.94 -18.48
CA MET A 1 -4.31 3.09 -17.54
C MET A 1 -3.45 2.15 -18.35
N SER A 2 -2.20 1.95 -17.94
CA SER A 2 -1.34 0.94 -18.56
C SER A 2 -1.97 -0.45 -18.35
N GLU A 3 -1.78 -1.37 -19.29
CA GLU A 3 -2.24 -2.77 -19.14
C GLU A 3 -1.40 -3.55 -18.13
N LEU A 4 -0.35 -2.93 -17.57
CA LEU A 4 0.56 -3.54 -16.61
C LEU A 4 -0.11 -3.75 -15.24
N PHE A 5 -0.76 -2.72 -14.74
CA PHE A 5 -1.39 -2.76 -13.41
C PHE A 5 -2.87 -3.12 -13.51
N PRO A 6 -3.35 -4.07 -12.68
CA PRO A 6 -4.75 -4.48 -12.68
C PRO A 6 -5.68 -3.33 -12.25
N ARG A 7 -6.91 -3.33 -12.74
CA ARG A 7 -7.93 -2.37 -12.32
C ARG A 7 -8.54 -2.70 -10.96
N ARG A 8 -8.40 -3.96 -10.53
CA ARG A 8 -8.86 -4.45 -9.24
C ARG A 8 -7.98 -5.63 -8.84
N ILE A 9 -7.57 -5.64 -7.57
CA ILE A 9 -6.87 -6.75 -6.94
C ILE A 9 -7.75 -7.23 -5.79
N GLU A 10 -8.05 -8.52 -5.76
CA GLU A 10 -8.85 -9.14 -4.71
C GLU A 10 -8.05 -10.21 -3.99
N THR A 11 -8.20 -10.25 -2.68
CA THR A 11 -7.70 -11.31 -1.79
C THR A 11 -8.86 -11.85 -0.97
N ASP A 12 -8.60 -12.72 0.00
CA ASP A 12 -9.66 -13.28 0.84
C ASP A 12 -10.50 -12.22 1.57
N ARG A 13 -9.91 -11.08 1.96
CA ARG A 13 -10.55 -10.04 2.78
C ARG A 13 -10.40 -8.62 2.25
N LEU A 14 -9.55 -8.42 1.25
CA LEU A 14 -9.23 -7.09 0.75
C LEU A 14 -9.64 -6.94 -0.70
N THR A 15 -10.22 -5.79 -1.01
CA THR A 15 -10.37 -5.29 -2.38
C THR A 15 -9.49 -4.06 -2.54
N MET A 16 -8.55 -4.09 -3.48
CA MET A 16 -7.68 -2.96 -3.77
C MET A 16 -8.03 -2.35 -5.12
N LEU A 17 -8.37 -1.07 -5.12
CA LEU A 17 -8.83 -0.31 -6.29
C LEU A 17 -7.87 0.85 -6.58
N PRO A 18 -7.66 1.24 -7.85
CA PRO A 18 -6.75 2.31 -8.23
C PRO A 18 -6.99 3.60 -7.44
N SER A 19 -5.91 4.20 -6.95
CA SER A 19 -5.96 5.47 -6.21
C SER A 19 -6.12 6.65 -7.17
N THR A 20 -7.33 6.85 -7.68
CA THR A 20 -7.65 7.89 -8.68
C THR A 20 -8.87 8.72 -8.26
N PRO A 21 -9.00 9.98 -8.77
CA PRO A 21 -10.17 10.81 -8.49
C PRO A 21 -11.51 10.22 -8.99
N GLU A 22 -11.46 9.28 -9.93
CA GLU A 22 -12.64 8.57 -10.44
C GLU A 22 -13.15 7.54 -9.41
N VAL A 23 -12.22 6.83 -8.77
CA VAL A 23 -12.53 5.76 -7.80
C VAL A 23 -12.79 6.32 -6.41
N LEU A 24 -12.11 7.36 -6.01
CA LEU A 24 -12.27 7.94 -4.68
C LEU A 24 -12.46 9.46 -4.74
N SER A 25 -13.61 9.93 -4.24
CA SER A 25 -13.91 11.36 -4.16
C SER A 25 -12.81 12.11 -3.39
N PRO A 26 -12.19 13.15 -3.97
CA PRO A 26 -11.16 13.92 -3.28
C PRO A 26 -11.66 14.56 -1.97
N LEU A 27 -12.93 14.94 -1.89
CA LEU A 27 -13.50 15.54 -0.67
C LEU A 27 -13.73 14.49 0.43
N ASP A 28 -14.12 13.28 0.07
CA ASP A 28 -14.33 12.22 1.04
C ASP A 28 -13.01 11.66 1.52
N PHE A 29 -12.03 11.51 0.62
CA PHE A 29 -10.68 11.10 0.99
C PHE A 29 -9.95 12.17 1.82
N TYR A 30 -10.17 13.45 1.54
CA TYR A 30 -9.66 14.53 2.36
C TYR A 30 -10.08 14.38 3.83
N ARG A 31 -11.35 14.03 4.10
CA ARG A 31 -11.81 13.82 5.48
C ARG A 31 -11.04 12.72 6.19
N VAL A 32 -10.67 11.66 5.48
CA VAL A 32 -9.83 10.59 6.04
C VAL A 32 -8.40 11.08 6.28
N CYS A 33 -7.79 11.74 5.29
CA CYS A 33 -6.39 12.19 5.39
C CYS A 33 -6.17 13.42 6.28
N SER A 34 -7.24 14.12 6.72
CA SER A 34 -7.13 15.35 7.52
C SER A 34 -7.76 15.25 8.90
N ALA A 35 -8.76 14.41 9.09
CA ALA A 35 -9.61 14.45 10.27
C ALA A 35 -10.06 13.06 10.78
N ASP A 36 -9.54 11.98 10.21
CA ASP A 36 -9.78 10.64 10.76
C ASP A 36 -9.24 10.59 12.20
N PRO A 37 -9.96 10.00 13.15
CA PRO A 37 -9.41 9.81 14.47
C PRO A 37 -8.03 9.12 14.39
N ASP A 38 -7.07 9.62 15.19
CA ASP A 38 -5.70 9.12 15.23
C ASP A 38 -4.87 9.33 13.92
N ILE A 39 -5.26 10.25 13.02
CA ILE A 39 -4.51 10.48 11.77
C ILE A 39 -3.06 10.89 12.04
N ASP A 40 -2.80 11.67 13.09
CA ASP A 40 -1.45 12.09 13.48
C ASP A 40 -0.58 10.87 13.86
N GLU A 41 -1.14 9.87 14.57
CA GLU A 41 -0.42 8.63 14.89
C GLU A 41 -0.22 7.75 13.63
N VAL A 42 -1.18 7.76 12.71
CA VAL A 42 -1.06 7.04 11.43
C VAL A 42 0.06 7.61 10.58
N THR A 43 0.23 8.92 10.56
CA THR A 43 1.21 9.61 9.70
C THR A 43 2.58 9.79 10.36
N GLU A 44 2.73 9.54 11.66
CA GLU A 44 3.97 9.77 12.43
C GLU A 44 5.25 9.27 11.73
N HIS A 45 5.16 8.12 11.05
CA HIS A 45 6.29 7.49 10.36
C HIS A 45 6.10 7.37 8.85
N LEU A 46 5.19 8.14 8.27
CA LEU A 46 4.95 8.15 6.83
C LEU A 46 5.69 9.31 6.14
N THR A 47 5.76 9.24 4.82
CA THR A 47 6.39 10.28 3.98
C THR A 47 5.46 11.44 3.67
N TRP A 48 4.26 11.45 4.24
CA TRP A 48 3.26 12.49 4.08
C TRP A 48 2.64 12.87 5.43
N GLU A 49 2.20 14.11 5.54
CA GLU A 49 1.52 14.68 6.71
C GLU A 49 0.01 14.76 6.47
N PRO A 50 -0.83 14.90 7.54
CA PRO A 50 -2.25 15.13 7.36
C PRO A 50 -2.53 16.29 6.39
N HIS A 51 -3.40 16.06 5.41
CA HIS A 51 -3.66 17.04 4.37
C HIS A 51 -4.27 18.33 4.94
N ALA A 52 -3.67 19.47 4.67
CA ALA A 52 -4.14 20.76 5.16
C ALA A 52 -5.42 21.27 4.45
N HIS A 53 -5.64 20.85 3.19
CA HIS A 53 -6.81 21.24 2.41
C HIS A 53 -7.13 20.25 1.26
N PRO A 54 -8.38 20.22 0.75
CA PRO A 54 -8.81 19.25 -0.26
C PRO A 54 -8.01 19.26 -1.58
N LYS A 55 -7.34 20.37 -1.89
CA LYS A 55 -6.51 20.46 -3.10
C LYS A 55 -5.29 19.54 -3.03
N GLU A 56 -4.67 19.39 -1.87
CA GLU A 56 -3.57 18.43 -1.68
C GLU A 56 -4.03 17.02 -1.96
N THR A 57 -5.20 16.62 -1.44
CA THR A 57 -5.79 15.32 -1.73
C THR A 57 -6.03 15.11 -3.23
N LEU A 58 -6.55 16.13 -3.92
CA LEU A 58 -6.78 16.05 -5.37
C LEU A 58 -5.46 15.94 -6.13
N GLU A 59 -4.43 16.69 -5.74
CA GLU A 59 -3.10 16.63 -6.36
C GLU A 59 -2.46 15.27 -6.13
N PHE A 60 -2.56 14.70 -4.93
CA PHE A 60 -2.13 13.34 -4.64
C PHE A 60 -2.84 12.32 -5.55
N LEU A 61 -4.17 12.32 -5.62
CA LEU A 61 -4.93 11.38 -6.46
C LEU A 61 -4.63 11.52 -7.96
N ARG A 62 -4.25 12.72 -8.42
CA ARG A 62 -3.82 12.93 -9.81
C ARG A 62 -2.42 12.38 -10.06
N ALA A 63 -1.49 12.61 -9.13
CA ALA A 63 -0.13 12.09 -9.24
C ALA A 63 -0.13 10.55 -9.25
N THR A 64 -0.92 9.92 -8.39
CA THR A 64 -1.07 8.45 -8.39
C THR A 64 -1.73 7.92 -9.67
N SER A 65 -2.69 8.67 -10.24
CA SER A 65 -3.30 8.33 -11.54
C SER A 65 -2.26 8.41 -12.68
N GLU A 66 -1.40 9.43 -12.68
CA GLU A 66 -0.32 9.57 -13.65
C GLU A 66 0.71 8.45 -13.53
N GLY A 67 1.10 8.06 -12.30
CA GLY A 67 1.98 6.93 -12.04
C GLY A 67 1.43 5.59 -12.53
N LEU A 68 0.13 5.34 -12.32
CA LEU A 68 -0.57 4.17 -12.86
C LEU A 68 -0.60 4.17 -14.40
N GLU A 69 -0.75 5.34 -15.03
CA GLU A 69 -0.78 5.47 -16.49
C GLU A 69 0.61 5.30 -17.12
N SER A 70 1.64 5.84 -16.49
CA SER A 70 3.03 5.68 -16.95
C SER A 70 3.55 4.27 -16.75
N GLY A 71 3.00 3.53 -15.79
CA GLY A 71 3.46 2.19 -15.43
C GLY A 71 4.61 2.19 -14.41
N ASP A 72 4.90 3.33 -13.77
CA ASP A 72 6.02 3.46 -12.83
C ASP A 72 5.58 3.31 -11.36
N ASP A 73 4.29 3.52 -11.08
CA ASP A 73 3.75 3.46 -9.71
C ASP A 73 2.35 2.82 -9.68
N ALA A 74 2.25 1.72 -8.93
CA ALA A 74 1.02 0.98 -8.71
C ALA A 74 0.40 1.41 -7.37
N ALA A 75 -0.38 2.50 -7.35
CA ALA A 75 -1.04 3.00 -6.15
C ALA A 75 -2.51 2.60 -6.09
N TYR A 76 -2.92 2.00 -4.97
CA TYR A 76 -4.28 1.50 -4.72
C TYR A 76 -4.80 1.96 -3.36
N GLN A 77 -6.11 2.13 -3.28
CA GLN A 77 -6.85 2.21 -2.03
C GLN A 77 -7.25 0.81 -1.59
N VAL A 78 -7.08 0.52 -0.31
CA VAL A 78 -7.40 -0.78 0.30
C VAL A 78 -8.76 -0.69 0.95
N TYR A 79 -9.66 -1.56 0.56
CA TYR A 79 -11.00 -1.67 1.08
C TYR A 79 -11.23 -3.03 1.71
N VAL A 80 -12.19 -3.08 2.64
CA VAL A 80 -12.74 -4.31 3.24
C VAL A 80 -14.25 -4.34 3.09
N ASP A 81 -14.84 -5.53 3.17
CA ASP A 81 -16.28 -5.67 3.28
C ASP A 81 -16.82 -5.05 4.58
N PRO A 82 -18.05 -4.51 4.60
CA PRO A 82 -18.65 -3.93 5.81
C PRO A 82 -18.66 -4.89 7.01
N GLY A 83 -18.77 -6.20 6.75
CA GLY A 83 -18.74 -7.24 7.78
C GLY A 83 -17.39 -7.44 8.44
N ASP A 84 -16.30 -7.06 7.75
CA ASP A 84 -14.92 -7.13 8.23
C ASP A 84 -14.40 -5.80 8.81
N ALA A 85 -15.15 -4.72 8.59
CA ALA A 85 -14.86 -3.43 9.20
C ALA A 85 -15.04 -3.47 10.73
N PRO A 86 -14.21 -2.76 11.50
CA PRO A 86 -14.41 -2.63 12.94
C PRO A 86 -15.75 -1.97 13.26
N GLU A 87 -16.42 -2.39 14.35
CA GLU A 87 -17.71 -1.84 14.75
C GLU A 87 -17.64 -0.31 14.92
N GLY A 88 -18.57 0.40 14.27
CA GLY A 88 -18.66 1.85 14.31
C GLY A 88 -17.61 2.60 13.47
N VAL A 89 -16.85 1.89 12.64
CA VAL A 89 -15.90 2.50 11.71
C VAL A 89 -16.54 2.65 10.34
N ASP A 90 -16.77 3.90 9.96
CA ASP A 90 -17.24 4.30 8.63
C ASP A 90 -16.06 4.76 7.77
N GLY A 91 -16.26 4.78 6.45
CA GLY A 91 -15.29 5.30 5.50
C GLY A 91 -15.92 5.55 4.14
N PRO A 92 -15.26 6.32 3.27
CA PRO A 92 -15.76 6.51 1.92
C PRO A 92 -15.78 5.18 1.17
N SER A 93 -16.91 4.90 0.54
CA SER A 93 -17.03 3.81 -0.42
C SER A 93 -16.46 4.23 -1.77
N PRO A 94 -16.00 3.27 -2.60
CA PRO A 94 -15.49 3.60 -3.91
C PRO A 94 -16.57 4.16 -4.83
N GLY A 95 -16.16 5.01 -5.76
CA GLY A 95 -17.00 5.60 -6.80
C GLY A 95 -16.75 5.02 -8.18
N GLY A 96 -17.19 5.75 -9.21
CA GLY A 96 -16.99 5.38 -10.61
C GLY A 96 -17.54 3.99 -10.94
N PRO A 97 -16.74 3.11 -11.56
CA PRO A 97 -17.18 1.75 -11.91
C PRO A 97 -17.54 0.85 -10.71
N TYR A 98 -17.19 1.26 -9.50
CA TYR A 98 -17.36 0.50 -8.26
C TYR A 98 -18.40 1.13 -7.30
N ALA A 99 -19.16 2.11 -7.77
CA ALA A 99 -20.11 2.87 -6.95
C ALA A 99 -21.25 2.06 -6.31
N ASP A 100 -21.53 0.87 -6.85
CA ASP A 100 -22.56 -0.03 -6.32
C ASP A 100 -22.06 -0.93 -5.19
N SER A 101 -20.79 -0.78 -4.76
CA SER A 101 -20.22 -1.55 -3.65
C SER A 101 -20.27 -0.77 -2.33
N ASP A 102 -20.57 -1.47 -1.24
CA ASP A 102 -20.62 -0.91 0.13
C ASP A 102 -19.27 -1.02 0.85
N LEU A 103 -18.16 -1.19 0.12
CA LEU A 103 -16.82 -1.38 0.68
C LEU A 103 -16.40 -0.20 1.56
N VAL A 104 -15.65 -0.49 2.63
CA VAL A 104 -15.16 0.49 3.61
C VAL A 104 -13.66 0.70 3.41
N LEU A 105 -13.23 1.95 3.25
CA LEU A 105 -11.82 2.30 3.09
C LEU A 105 -11.02 1.98 4.36
N ALA A 106 -10.04 1.10 4.24
CA ALA A 106 -9.14 0.70 5.32
C ALA A 106 -7.77 1.40 5.27
N GLY A 107 -7.36 1.90 4.09
CA GLY A 107 -6.08 2.58 3.91
C GLY A 107 -5.61 2.62 2.46
N GLY A 108 -4.32 2.70 2.25
CA GLY A 108 -3.69 2.69 0.94
C GLY A 108 -2.48 1.77 0.86
N ALA A 109 -2.18 1.31 -0.35
CA ALA A 109 -1.04 0.47 -0.66
C ALA A 109 -0.47 0.85 -2.03
N GLY A 110 0.83 0.65 -2.21
CA GLY A 110 1.46 0.94 -3.49
C GLY A 110 2.75 0.17 -3.69
N MET A 111 3.22 0.22 -4.92
CA MET A 111 4.51 -0.28 -5.34
C MET A 111 5.08 0.64 -6.41
N GLY A 112 6.15 1.36 -6.07
CA GLY A 112 6.96 2.07 -7.07
C GLY A 112 7.88 1.09 -7.79
N VAL A 113 8.00 1.20 -9.11
CA VAL A 113 8.77 0.26 -9.95
C VAL A 113 9.97 0.94 -10.58
N ASP A 114 11.15 0.44 -10.28
CA ASP A 114 12.39 0.74 -11.00
C ASP A 114 12.60 -0.35 -12.08
N TRP A 115 12.19 -0.04 -13.31
CA TRP A 115 12.25 -0.97 -14.44
C TRP A 115 13.68 -1.34 -14.85
N ASP A 116 14.64 -0.42 -14.70
CA ASP A 116 16.04 -0.68 -15.03
C ASP A 116 16.66 -1.70 -14.08
N ARG A 117 16.27 -1.65 -12.80
CA ARG A 117 16.69 -2.60 -11.77
C ARG A 117 15.74 -3.78 -11.58
N ARG A 118 14.58 -3.76 -12.26
CA ARG A 118 13.52 -4.75 -12.09
C ARG A 118 13.15 -4.91 -10.61
N THR A 119 12.98 -3.80 -9.91
CA THR A 119 12.72 -3.76 -8.46
C THR A 119 11.42 -3.03 -8.17
N GLY A 120 10.53 -3.67 -7.41
CA GLY A 120 9.32 -3.05 -6.85
C GLY A 120 9.54 -2.66 -5.39
N THR A 121 9.28 -1.41 -5.02
CA THR A 121 9.35 -0.96 -3.62
C THR A 121 7.95 -0.78 -3.05
N LEU A 122 7.62 -1.53 -2.00
CA LEU A 122 6.30 -1.53 -1.38
C LEU A 122 6.12 -0.38 -0.39
N GLY A 123 4.96 0.28 -0.46
CA GLY A 123 4.48 1.23 0.52
C GLY A 123 3.07 0.89 1.01
N THR A 124 2.73 1.29 2.24
CA THR A 124 1.38 1.13 2.78
C THR A 124 1.14 2.04 3.97
N TRP A 125 -0.11 2.38 4.14
CA TRP A 125 -0.65 2.91 5.37
C TRP A 125 -2.05 2.32 5.61
N LEU A 126 -2.44 2.19 6.86
CA LEU A 126 -3.77 1.75 7.25
C LEU A 126 -4.32 2.71 8.29
N ARG A 127 -5.61 2.99 8.23
CA ARG A 127 -6.34 3.68 9.29
C ARG A 127 -6.21 2.85 10.58
N LYS A 128 -6.02 3.50 11.70
CA LYS A 128 -5.70 2.85 13.00
C LYS A 128 -6.68 1.73 13.41
N PRO A 129 -8.01 1.85 13.22
CA PRO A 129 -8.94 0.77 13.55
C PRO A 129 -8.68 -0.55 12.81
N PHE A 130 -7.94 -0.51 11.70
CA PHE A 130 -7.60 -1.70 10.90
C PHE A 130 -6.24 -2.31 11.24
N TRP A 131 -5.49 -1.73 12.21
CA TRP A 131 -4.22 -2.28 12.65
C TRP A 131 -4.39 -3.61 13.39
N GLY A 132 -3.35 -4.47 13.34
CA GLY A 132 -3.32 -5.74 14.06
C GLY A 132 -4.21 -6.85 13.49
N ARG A 133 -4.87 -6.61 12.34
CA ARG A 133 -5.80 -7.56 11.69
C ARG A 133 -5.14 -8.42 10.60
N GLY A 134 -3.84 -8.25 10.36
CA GLY A 134 -3.11 -9.00 9.33
C GLY A 134 -3.22 -8.43 7.91
N TYR A 135 -3.98 -7.35 7.71
CA TYR A 135 -4.19 -6.74 6.38
C TYR A 135 -2.90 -6.28 5.70
N SER A 136 -1.91 -5.80 6.49
CA SER A 136 -0.60 -5.42 5.93
C SER A 136 0.11 -6.59 5.25
N GLY A 137 0.09 -7.78 5.88
CA GLY A 137 0.70 -8.99 5.31
C GLY A 137 -0.08 -9.53 4.10
N GLU A 138 -1.42 -9.52 4.16
CA GLU A 138 -2.29 -9.98 3.07
C GLU A 138 -2.13 -9.09 1.82
N ARG A 139 -2.17 -7.77 2.00
CA ARG A 139 -1.88 -6.81 0.95
C ARG A 139 -0.46 -7.01 0.37
N ALA A 140 0.55 -7.19 1.24
CA ALA A 140 1.92 -7.40 0.79
C ALA A 140 2.04 -8.66 -0.07
N ALA A 141 1.39 -9.77 0.31
CA ALA A 141 1.37 -10.99 -0.47
C ALA A 141 0.81 -10.77 -1.90
N ALA A 142 -0.27 -10.01 -2.03
CA ALA A 142 -0.84 -9.66 -3.33
C ALA A 142 0.13 -8.85 -4.20
N PHE A 143 0.86 -7.88 -3.62
CA PHE A 143 1.87 -7.10 -4.36
C PHE A 143 3.12 -7.91 -4.69
N VAL A 144 3.53 -8.86 -3.85
CA VAL A 144 4.62 -9.80 -4.14
C VAL A 144 4.25 -10.66 -5.35
N ALA A 145 3.04 -11.23 -5.38
CA ALA A 145 2.53 -11.96 -6.54
C ALA A 145 2.41 -11.06 -7.78
N LEU A 146 1.91 -9.82 -7.64
CA LEU A 146 1.87 -8.85 -8.75
C LEU A 146 3.26 -8.62 -9.34
N ALA A 147 4.26 -8.41 -8.47
CA ALA A 147 5.64 -8.13 -8.88
C ALA A 147 6.28 -9.30 -9.65
N PHE A 148 6.19 -10.51 -9.11
CA PHE A 148 6.88 -11.67 -9.68
C PHE A 148 6.08 -12.37 -10.77
N ASP A 149 4.79 -12.60 -10.59
CA ASP A 149 4.00 -13.41 -11.49
C ASP A 149 3.45 -12.62 -12.70
N ARG A 150 3.26 -11.29 -12.55
CA ARG A 150 2.70 -10.47 -13.61
C ARG A 150 3.68 -9.46 -14.21
N LEU A 151 4.51 -8.81 -13.39
CA LEU A 151 5.41 -7.73 -13.85
C LEU A 151 6.82 -8.20 -14.16
N ASP A 152 7.14 -9.46 -13.92
CA ASP A 152 8.45 -10.07 -14.17
C ASP A 152 9.60 -9.30 -13.49
N LEU A 153 9.37 -8.79 -12.26
CA LEU A 153 10.40 -8.14 -11.47
C LEU A 153 11.35 -9.16 -10.84
N GLU A 154 12.55 -8.73 -10.45
CA GLU A 154 13.57 -9.58 -9.83
C GLU A 154 13.61 -9.42 -8.30
N VAL A 155 13.21 -8.25 -7.79
CA VAL A 155 13.28 -7.94 -6.36
C VAL A 155 12.04 -7.18 -5.93
N VAL A 156 11.49 -7.56 -4.79
CA VAL A 156 10.53 -6.75 -4.03
C VAL A 156 11.25 -6.23 -2.80
N ALA A 157 11.29 -4.91 -2.64
CA ALA A 157 11.87 -4.23 -1.49
C ALA A 157 10.79 -3.58 -0.62
N VAL A 158 11.07 -3.42 0.66
CA VAL A 158 10.24 -2.68 1.60
C VAL A 158 11.10 -2.04 2.67
N GLU A 159 10.69 -0.87 3.13
CA GLU A 159 11.44 -0.09 4.11
C GLU A 159 10.52 0.39 5.24
N HIS A 160 11.10 0.59 6.41
CA HIS A 160 10.44 1.30 7.50
C HIS A 160 11.43 2.19 8.25
N VAL A 161 10.95 3.29 8.81
CA VAL A 161 11.73 4.20 9.64
C VAL A 161 12.14 3.48 10.93
N ALA A 162 13.38 3.68 11.37
CA ALA A 162 13.88 3.14 12.63
C ALA A 162 13.03 3.66 13.80
N GLY A 163 12.51 2.74 14.61
CA GLY A 163 11.55 3.07 15.70
C GLY A 163 10.12 2.70 15.39
N ASN A 164 9.72 2.55 14.12
CA ASN A 164 8.39 2.06 13.76
C ASN A 164 8.26 0.54 14.00
N GLU A 165 8.00 0.17 15.25
CA GLU A 165 7.92 -1.24 15.68
C GLU A 165 6.71 -1.99 15.09
N ASN A 166 5.62 -1.28 14.76
CA ASN A 166 4.45 -1.88 14.14
C ASN A 166 4.76 -2.30 12.70
N SER A 167 5.39 -1.40 11.93
CA SER A 167 5.84 -1.68 10.58
C SER A 167 6.90 -2.78 10.56
N ARG A 168 7.90 -2.70 11.47
CA ARG A 168 8.95 -3.71 11.59
C ARG A 168 8.37 -5.13 11.73
N ARG A 169 7.48 -5.34 12.70
CA ARG A 169 6.88 -6.67 12.95
C ARG A 169 6.08 -7.19 11.77
N ALA A 170 5.30 -6.31 11.13
CA ALA A 170 4.53 -6.69 9.96
C ALA A 170 5.44 -7.07 8.78
N ILE A 171 6.47 -6.28 8.50
CA ILE A 171 7.43 -6.50 7.43
C ILE A 171 8.20 -7.80 7.65
N GLU A 172 8.80 -7.99 8.82
CA GLU A 172 9.55 -9.21 9.15
C GLU A 172 8.69 -10.46 8.92
N THR A 173 7.41 -10.43 9.34
CA THR A 173 6.50 -11.57 9.19
C THR A 173 6.29 -11.98 7.74
N TYR A 174 5.97 -11.03 6.84
CA TYR A 174 5.69 -11.42 5.45
C TYR A 174 6.96 -11.59 4.62
N VAL A 175 8.03 -10.86 4.91
CA VAL A 175 9.32 -11.05 4.23
C VAL A 175 9.88 -12.44 4.51
N GLU A 176 9.90 -12.87 5.78
CA GLU A 176 10.32 -14.22 6.17
C GLU A 176 9.43 -15.31 5.54
N ARG A 177 8.11 -15.07 5.45
CA ARG A 177 7.17 -15.99 4.79
C ARG A 177 7.57 -16.31 3.35
N PHE A 178 8.10 -15.32 2.62
CA PHE A 178 8.52 -15.45 1.23
C PHE A 178 10.04 -15.71 1.07
N GLY A 179 10.73 -16.11 2.14
CA GLY A 179 12.15 -16.46 2.11
C GLY A 179 13.11 -15.27 2.09
N GLY A 180 12.59 -14.05 2.13
CA GLY A 180 13.38 -12.84 2.12
C GLY A 180 14.02 -12.49 3.47
N TRP A 181 14.77 -11.44 3.50
CA TRP A 181 15.56 -11.05 4.67
C TRP A 181 15.71 -9.53 4.84
N LYS A 182 16.29 -9.14 5.98
CA LYS A 182 16.71 -7.76 6.24
C LYS A 182 18.08 -7.48 5.60
N GLU A 183 18.12 -6.58 4.62
CA GLU A 183 19.39 -6.18 3.97
C GLU A 183 20.27 -5.30 4.88
N GLY A 184 19.65 -4.35 5.63
CA GLY A 184 20.42 -3.48 6.49
C GLY A 184 19.72 -2.18 6.90
N ALA A 185 20.54 -1.23 7.36
CA ALA A 185 20.11 0.11 7.74
C ALA A 185 20.67 1.15 6.79
N LEU A 186 19.82 1.97 6.21
CA LEU A 186 20.11 3.06 5.31
C LEU A 186 20.11 4.37 6.12
N ARG A 187 21.27 4.93 6.40
CA ARG A 187 21.40 6.15 7.22
C ARG A 187 21.01 7.37 6.40
N ASN A 188 20.27 8.31 7.01
CA ASN A 188 19.81 9.56 6.39
C ASN A 188 19.09 9.32 5.04
N TRP A 189 18.35 8.24 4.95
CA TRP A 189 17.68 7.82 3.71
C TRP A 189 16.29 8.42 3.53
N ALA A 190 15.62 8.74 4.63
CA ALA A 190 14.32 9.38 4.64
C ALA A 190 14.32 10.63 5.53
N PHE A 191 13.22 11.35 5.50
CA PHE A 191 12.99 12.50 6.35
C PHE A 191 11.71 12.26 7.17
N GLU A 192 11.73 12.67 8.44
CA GLU A 192 10.62 12.68 9.36
C GLU A 192 10.64 14.06 10.05
N GLU A 193 9.54 14.81 9.97
CA GLU A 193 9.46 16.20 10.47
C GLU A 193 10.61 17.12 9.96
N GLY A 194 11.09 16.87 8.76
CA GLY A 194 12.20 17.64 8.17
C GLY A 194 13.60 17.21 8.60
N GLU A 195 13.73 16.28 9.54
CA GLU A 195 15.01 15.74 9.99
C GLU A 195 15.34 14.42 9.28
N PRO A 196 16.60 14.19 8.91
CA PRO A 196 17.01 12.95 8.24
C PRO A 196 16.98 11.78 9.21
N VAL A 197 16.32 10.70 8.83
CA VAL A 197 16.16 9.48 9.64
C VAL A 197 16.73 8.26 8.95
N THR A 198 17.02 7.23 9.76
CA THR A 198 17.47 5.93 9.26
C THR A 198 16.27 5.07 8.90
N GLN A 199 16.32 4.41 7.74
CA GLN A 199 15.40 3.34 7.39
C GLN A 199 16.06 1.97 7.47
N HIS A 200 15.26 0.97 7.78
CA HIS A 200 15.62 -0.45 7.65
C HIS A 200 15.02 -0.99 6.36
N ARG A 201 15.86 -1.60 5.54
CA ARG A 201 15.47 -2.21 4.27
C ARG A 201 15.43 -3.72 4.38
N TYR A 202 14.40 -4.30 3.78
CA TYR A 202 14.17 -5.73 3.59
C TYR A 202 13.91 -6.00 2.12
N SER A 203 14.19 -7.20 1.66
CA SER A 203 13.88 -7.61 0.29
C SER A 203 13.47 -9.07 0.21
N ILE A 204 12.78 -9.38 -0.89
CA ILE A 204 12.46 -10.72 -1.37
C ILE A 204 12.98 -10.76 -2.80
N ALA A 205 13.91 -11.66 -3.11
CA ALA A 205 14.34 -11.91 -4.48
C ALA A 205 13.41 -12.93 -5.15
N ARG A 206 13.36 -12.93 -6.48
CA ARG A 206 12.58 -13.92 -7.24
C ARG A 206 12.92 -15.36 -6.86
N GLU A 207 14.20 -15.70 -6.75
CA GLU A 207 14.67 -17.04 -6.36
C GLU A 207 14.12 -17.44 -4.98
N GLU A 208 14.11 -16.52 -4.03
CA GLU A 208 13.57 -16.74 -2.67
C GLU A 208 12.06 -16.98 -2.70
N TYR A 209 11.33 -16.18 -3.49
CA TYR A 209 9.88 -16.33 -3.68
C TYR A 209 9.52 -17.67 -4.30
N GLU A 210 10.24 -18.09 -5.35
CA GLU A 210 10.05 -19.38 -6.03
C GLU A 210 10.38 -20.56 -5.11
N ASP A 211 11.47 -20.48 -4.34
CA ASP A 211 11.89 -21.52 -3.39
C ASP A 211 10.96 -21.64 -2.19
N ALA A 212 10.35 -20.54 -1.75
CA ALA A 212 9.39 -20.53 -0.64
C ALA A 212 8.09 -21.28 -0.98
N ASP A 213 7.73 -21.40 -2.26
CA ASP A 213 6.55 -22.13 -2.77
C ASP A 213 5.25 -21.78 -2.00
N VAL A 214 5.05 -20.48 -1.74
CA VAL A 214 3.92 -19.97 -0.96
C VAL A 214 2.75 -19.69 -1.89
N GLU A 215 1.66 -20.41 -1.71
CA GLU A 215 0.40 -20.09 -2.39
C GLU A 215 -0.16 -18.75 -1.89
N VAL A 216 -0.46 -17.85 -2.83
CA VAL A 216 -1.07 -16.54 -2.57
C VAL A 216 -2.47 -16.51 -3.17
N ALA A 217 -3.48 -16.39 -2.30
CA ALA A 217 -4.87 -16.21 -2.74
C ALA A 217 -5.05 -14.76 -3.24
N VAL A 218 -4.93 -14.56 -4.54
CA VAL A 218 -5.09 -13.25 -5.18
C VAL A 218 -5.71 -13.39 -6.58
N GLU A 219 -6.60 -12.47 -6.92
CA GLU A 219 -7.16 -12.33 -8.25
C GLU A 219 -6.86 -10.94 -8.82
N PHE A 220 -6.36 -10.89 -10.05
CA PHE A 220 -6.06 -9.67 -10.79
C PHE A 220 -7.08 -9.47 -11.92
N HIS A 221 -7.83 -8.36 -11.87
CA HIS A 221 -8.86 -8.02 -12.86
C HIS A 221 -8.44 -6.78 -13.67
N GLY A 222 -8.62 -6.80 -14.96
CA GLY A 222 -8.39 -5.62 -15.77
C GLY A 222 -7.96 -5.74 -17.12
#